data_8940d9747ea6825a138f3c511b1ff4ac
#
_entry.id   8940d9747ea6825a138f3c511b1ff4ac
#
_cell.length_a   1.000
_cell.length_b   1.000
_cell.length_c   1.000
_cell.angle_alpha   90.00
_cell.angle_beta   90.00
_cell.angle_gamma   90.00
#
_symmetry.space_group_name_H-M   'P 1'
#
loop_
_entity.id
_entity.type
_entity.pdbx_description
1 polymer ?
#
loop_
_entity_poly.entity_id
_entity_poly.type
_entity_poly.pdbx_seq_one_letter_code
_entity_poly.pdbx_strand_id
1 'polypeptide(L)'
;MKRALVISGGGSKGAFAVGVVKRLLREYPNLDFDMYVGTSTGSLIAPLAAMGAYDLLEKLYTNIKTSDIITKGNLGDRLSQHSIFDATPLWQLIEKYFNEENYQILQASGKHLYLTTTCLQTSELVVFTNNPAPTASQHYEVRTLVNGDHFRKAVMASACQPVFMPPIKVNLKVPGEAHPNYQFVDGGVREYAGIQMAIDNDAIEVFTILLSTGQKVLLDTEFKTIFPILQQTIDIFTEDVAKNDLIVPGQYNEALAYIDAVKKKMKKAGIEEAKINEYFKAGKDGNPFENKLPLKLYNFRPDKPLGGGPGGLSFDSDEMKRMIAAGQKVSNDFITSLSPGDITWA
;
A
#
# COMPACT_ATOMS: atom_id res chain seq x y z
N MET A 1 11.27 7.37 16.82
CA MET A 1 11.62 6.86 15.47
C MET A 1 10.31 6.41 14.84
N LYS A 2 9.89 6.99 13.70
CA LYS A 2 8.61 6.62 13.08
C LYS A 2 8.76 5.37 12.23
N ARG A 3 7.82 4.43 12.36
CA ARG A 3 7.73 3.20 11.58
C ARG A 3 6.49 3.19 10.71
N ALA A 4 6.63 2.66 9.52
CA ALA A 4 5.51 2.47 8.61
C ALA A 4 5.35 1.00 8.21
N LEU A 5 4.10 0.54 8.18
CA LEU A 5 3.69 -0.70 7.52
C LEU A 5 3.04 -0.34 6.19
N VAL A 6 3.63 -0.80 5.10
CA VAL A 6 3.18 -0.54 3.74
C VAL A 6 2.72 -1.85 3.11
N ILE A 7 1.49 -1.90 2.60
CA ILE A 7 0.90 -3.11 2.01
C ILE A 7 0.42 -2.80 0.59
N SER A 8 1.00 -3.50 -0.37
CA SER A 8 0.73 -3.29 -1.79
C SER A 8 -0.61 -3.87 -2.25
N GLY A 9 -0.97 -3.58 -3.48
CA GLY A 9 -2.10 -4.19 -4.19
C GLY A 9 -1.90 -5.67 -4.52
N GLY A 10 -3.00 -6.37 -4.86
CA GLY A 10 -2.94 -7.76 -5.31
C GLY A 10 -4.15 -8.64 -5.04
N GLY A 11 -5.30 -8.09 -4.68
CA GLY A 11 -6.56 -8.84 -4.48
C GLY A 11 -6.43 -9.92 -3.40
N SER A 12 -6.82 -11.16 -3.69
CA SER A 12 -6.77 -12.31 -2.77
C SER A 12 -5.35 -12.63 -2.26
N LYS A 13 -4.30 -12.18 -2.97
CA LYS A 13 -2.90 -12.31 -2.53
C LYS A 13 -2.63 -11.54 -1.22
N GLY A 14 -3.52 -10.65 -0.78
CA GLY A 14 -3.50 -10.03 0.54
C GLY A 14 -3.42 -11.03 1.69
N ALA A 15 -3.85 -12.27 1.49
CA ALA A 15 -3.66 -13.37 2.44
C ALA A 15 -2.18 -13.57 2.83
N PHE A 16 -1.25 -13.39 1.90
CA PHE A 16 0.18 -13.40 2.18
C PHE A 16 0.58 -12.29 3.17
N ALA A 17 0.07 -11.07 2.97
CA ALA A 17 0.35 -9.96 3.89
C ALA A 17 -0.17 -10.25 5.31
N VAL A 18 -1.36 -10.84 5.43
CA VAL A 18 -1.90 -11.26 6.73
C VAL A 18 -0.95 -12.26 7.42
N GLY A 19 -0.41 -13.21 6.66
CA GLY A 19 0.58 -14.17 7.16
C GLY A 19 1.86 -13.50 7.66
N VAL A 20 2.38 -12.53 6.90
CA VAL A 20 3.57 -11.75 7.28
C VAL A 20 3.33 -11.00 8.57
N VAL A 21 2.29 -10.17 8.64
CA VAL A 21 2.02 -9.30 9.80
C VAL A 21 1.79 -10.12 11.06
N LYS A 22 0.95 -11.15 10.99
CA LYS A 22 0.66 -12.01 12.17
C LYS A 22 1.92 -12.70 12.70
N ARG A 23 2.80 -13.18 11.83
CA ARG A 23 4.03 -13.85 12.24
C ARG A 23 5.02 -12.88 12.86
N LEU A 24 5.20 -11.69 12.29
CA LEU A 24 6.07 -10.65 12.85
C LEU A 24 5.61 -10.21 14.24
N LEU A 25 4.33 -9.88 14.41
CA LEU A 25 3.80 -9.41 15.69
C LEU A 25 3.71 -10.49 16.75
N ARG A 26 3.63 -11.76 16.35
CA ARG A 26 3.75 -12.89 17.30
C ARG A 26 5.16 -13.00 17.87
N GLU A 27 6.19 -12.78 17.06
CA GLU A 27 7.59 -12.81 17.51
C GLU A 27 7.95 -11.55 18.28
N TYR A 28 7.49 -10.41 17.77
CA TYR A 28 7.80 -9.09 18.31
C TYR A 28 6.53 -8.37 18.76
N PRO A 29 5.97 -8.71 19.95
CA PRO A 29 4.72 -8.09 20.42
C PRO A 29 4.81 -6.58 20.65
N ASN A 30 6.04 -6.06 20.83
CA ASN A 30 6.31 -4.64 21.01
C ASN A 30 6.57 -3.89 19.69
N LEU A 31 6.60 -4.60 18.55
CA LEU A 31 6.68 -3.96 17.25
C LEU A 31 5.39 -3.21 16.96
N ASP A 32 5.47 -1.90 16.92
CA ASP A 32 4.36 -1.02 16.64
C ASP A 32 4.67 -0.08 15.48
N PHE A 33 3.64 0.30 14.73
CA PHE A 33 3.74 1.17 13.58
C PHE A 33 2.98 2.47 13.83
N ASP A 34 3.62 3.59 13.52
CA ASP A 34 2.99 4.93 13.56
C ASP A 34 2.09 5.17 12.35
N MET A 35 2.46 4.53 11.22
CA MET A 35 1.81 4.72 9.93
C MET A 35 1.47 3.39 9.26
N TYR A 36 0.34 3.39 8.58
CA TYR A 36 -0.16 2.28 7.78
C TYR A 36 -0.52 2.80 6.40
N VAL A 37 0.09 2.25 5.37
CA VAL A 37 -0.20 2.62 3.98
C VAL A 37 -0.78 1.41 3.26
N GLY A 38 -1.89 1.60 2.56
CA GLY A 38 -2.56 0.53 1.83
C GLY A 38 -2.96 0.92 0.42
N THR A 39 -2.66 0.03 -0.52
CA THR A 39 -3.08 0.13 -1.91
C THR A 39 -3.93 -1.09 -2.26
N SER A 40 -5.09 -0.90 -2.89
CA SER A 40 -5.96 -2.02 -3.32
C SER A 40 -6.36 -2.91 -2.14
N THR A 41 -6.07 -4.21 -2.19
CA THR A 41 -6.28 -5.11 -1.04
C THR A 41 -5.54 -4.66 0.22
N GLY A 42 -4.41 -3.95 0.07
CA GLY A 42 -3.70 -3.32 1.19
C GLY A 42 -4.56 -2.30 1.92
N SER A 43 -5.47 -1.61 1.23
CA SER A 43 -6.43 -0.67 1.83
C SER A 43 -7.52 -1.35 2.68
N LEU A 44 -7.74 -2.64 2.48
CA LEU A 44 -8.62 -3.47 3.32
C LEU A 44 -7.88 -4.00 4.55
N ILE A 45 -6.57 -4.22 4.44
CA ILE A 45 -5.74 -4.79 5.51
C ILE A 45 -5.21 -3.71 6.45
N ALA A 46 -4.67 -2.62 5.91
CA ALA A 46 -4.00 -1.57 6.67
C ALA A 46 -4.87 -0.96 7.79
N PRO A 47 -6.14 -0.59 7.56
CA PRO A 47 -6.99 -0.05 8.63
C PRO A 47 -7.25 -1.07 9.74
N LEU A 48 -7.55 -2.32 9.39
CA LEU A 48 -7.78 -3.38 10.38
C LEU A 48 -6.51 -3.71 11.17
N ALA A 49 -5.35 -3.67 10.51
CA ALA A 49 -4.06 -3.82 11.18
C ALA A 49 -3.77 -2.65 12.13
N ALA A 50 -4.07 -1.40 11.73
CA ALA A 50 -3.93 -0.21 12.58
C ALA A 50 -4.81 -0.26 13.84
N MET A 51 -5.97 -0.93 13.75
CA MET A 51 -6.88 -1.17 14.87
C MET A 51 -6.52 -2.45 15.67
N GLY A 52 -5.45 -3.17 15.32
CA GLY A 52 -5.05 -4.41 15.99
C GLY A 52 -5.95 -5.63 15.69
N ALA A 53 -6.80 -5.57 14.65
CA ALA A 53 -7.80 -6.59 14.34
C ALA A 53 -7.21 -7.78 13.53
N TYR A 54 -6.07 -8.31 13.95
CA TYR A 54 -5.31 -9.34 13.22
C TYR A 54 -6.04 -10.67 13.09
N ASP A 55 -6.79 -11.09 14.12
CA ASP A 55 -7.58 -12.33 14.07
C ASP A 55 -8.78 -12.20 13.13
N LEU A 56 -9.37 -11.02 13.05
CA LEU A 56 -10.39 -10.73 12.07
C LEU A 56 -9.83 -10.78 10.64
N LEU A 57 -8.64 -10.22 10.41
CA LEU A 57 -7.95 -10.30 9.12
C LEU A 57 -7.74 -11.75 8.68
N GLU A 58 -7.20 -12.60 9.56
CA GLU A 58 -7.02 -14.02 9.22
C GLU A 58 -8.35 -14.71 8.93
N LYS A 59 -9.37 -14.47 9.77
CA LYS A 59 -10.71 -15.03 9.57
C LYS A 59 -11.31 -14.60 8.22
N LEU A 60 -11.18 -13.34 7.84
CA LEU A 60 -11.66 -12.85 6.56
C LEU A 60 -10.93 -13.54 5.40
N TYR A 61 -9.60 -13.48 5.38
CA TYR A 61 -8.79 -14.05 4.30
C TYR A 61 -8.75 -15.59 4.27
N THR A 62 -9.30 -16.29 5.25
CA THR A 62 -9.45 -17.75 5.20
C THR A 62 -10.84 -18.24 4.84
N ASN A 63 -11.86 -17.37 4.91
CA ASN A 63 -13.26 -17.78 4.70
C ASN A 63 -13.95 -17.10 3.53
N ILE A 64 -13.46 -15.96 3.06
CA ILE A 64 -14.05 -15.22 1.93
C ILE A 64 -13.90 -16.01 0.63
N LYS A 65 -14.95 -16.01 -0.17
CA LYS A 65 -15.01 -16.58 -1.53
C LYS A 65 -15.17 -15.47 -2.56
N THR A 66 -14.91 -15.78 -3.83
CA THR A 66 -15.07 -14.83 -4.93
C THR A 66 -16.47 -14.19 -4.95
N SER A 67 -17.53 -14.97 -4.67
CA SER A 67 -18.91 -14.46 -4.61
C SER A 67 -19.17 -13.44 -3.49
N ASP A 68 -18.33 -13.41 -2.46
CA ASP A 68 -18.44 -12.45 -1.36
C ASP A 68 -17.75 -11.10 -1.70
N ILE A 69 -17.04 -11.06 -2.82
CA ILE A 69 -16.32 -9.88 -3.31
C ILE A 69 -16.97 -9.34 -4.57
N ILE A 70 -17.16 -10.19 -5.59
CA ILE A 70 -17.71 -9.81 -6.89
C ILE A 70 -18.71 -10.85 -7.41
N THR A 71 -19.70 -10.38 -8.16
CA THR A 71 -20.58 -11.24 -8.93
C THR A 71 -20.50 -10.92 -10.43
N LYS A 72 -20.65 -11.98 -11.25
CA LYS A 72 -20.67 -11.84 -12.72
C LYS A 72 -22.10 -11.56 -13.16
N GLY A 73 -22.33 -10.48 -13.90
CA GLY A 73 -23.58 -10.22 -14.61
C GLY A 73 -23.53 -10.65 -16.08
N ASN A 74 -24.65 -10.56 -16.79
CA ASN A 74 -24.66 -10.73 -18.25
C ASN A 74 -23.82 -9.63 -18.92
N LEU A 75 -22.89 -10.04 -19.77
CA LEU A 75 -21.91 -9.14 -20.38
C LEU A 75 -22.58 -8.04 -21.25
N GLY A 76 -23.66 -8.37 -21.97
CA GLY A 76 -24.39 -7.41 -22.78
C GLY A 76 -25.00 -6.25 -21.99
N ASP A 77 -25.51 -6.55 -20.79
CA ASP A 77 -26.08 -5.55 -19.87
C ASP A 77 -24.99 -4.69 -19.20
N ARG A 78 -23.79 -5.26 -19.04
CA ARG A 78 -22.66 -4.62 -18.34
C ARG A 78 -21.86 -3.64 -19.19
N LEU A 79 -21.87 -3.77 -20.52
CA LEU A 79 -21.19 -2.82 -21.41
C LEU A 79 -21.74 -1.38 -21.34
N SER A 80 -23.00 -1.23 -20.91
CA SER A 80 -23.63 0.08 -20.65
C SER A 80 -23.50 0.54 -19.20
N GLN A 81 -22.87 -0.25 -18.32
CA GLN A 81 -22.66 0.04 -16.89
C GLN A 81 -21.24 0.49 -16.60
N HIS A 82 -20.98 0.86 -15.35
CA HIS A 82 -19.69 1.40 -14.91
C HIS A 82 -18.58 0.35 -14.73
N SER A 83 -18.89 -0.97 -14.81
CA SER A 83 -17.94 -2.05 -14.56
C SER A 83 -18.39 -3.40 -15.10
N ILE A 84 -17.43 -4.30 -15.28
CA ILE A 84 -17.69 -5.69 -15.73
C ILE A 84 -18.32 -6.52 -14.62
N PHE A 85 -17.83 -6.38 -13.37
CA PHE A 85 -18.37 -7.10 -12.21
C PHE A 85 -19.21 -6.19 -11.35
N ASP A 86 -20.13 -6.79 -10.62
CA ASP A 86 -20.85 -6.14 -9.53
C ASP A 86 -20.05 -6.34 -8.23
N ALA A 87 -19.67 -5.24 -7.59
CA ALA A 87 -18.92 -5.23 -6.35
C ALA A 87 -19.79 -4.98 -5.10
N THR A 88 -21.13 -5.13 -5.24
CA THR A 88 -22.05 -5.00 -4.10
C THR A 88 -21.70 -5.92 -2.94
N PRO A 89 -21.27 -7.20 -3.15
CA PRO A 89 -20.86 -8.05 -2.03
C PRO A 89 -19.67 -7.46 -1.24
N LEU A 90 -18.65 -6.96 -1.93
CA LEU A 90 -17.52 -6.28 -1.27
C LEU A 90 -17.98 -5.04 -0.51
N TRP A 91 -18.87 -4.23 -1.12
CA TRP A 91 -19.42 -3.06 -0.45
C TRP A 91 -20.09 -3.40 0.87
N GLN A 92 -20.88 -4.47 0.93
CA GLN A 92 -21.54 -4.95 2.16
C GLN A 92 -20.52 -5.35 3.24
N LEU A 93 -19.41 -6.00 2.85
CA LEU A 93 -18.32 -6.30 3.78
C LEU A 93 -17.65 -5.01 4.29
N ILE A 94 -17.42 -4.05 3.42
CA ILE A 94 -16.84 -2.75 3.78
C ILE A 94 -17.75 -1.97 4.72
N GLU A 95 -19.06 -1.93 4.47
CA GLU A 95 -20.03 -1.29 5.37
C GLU A 95 -20.01 -1.90 6.79
N LYS A 96 -19.81 -3.21 6.87
CA LYS A 96 -19.76 -3.92 8.14
C LYS A 96 -18.50 -3.59 8.95
N TYR A 97 -17.33 -3.55 8.29
CA TYR A 97 -16.05 -3.48 8.98
C TYR A 97 -15.38 -2.09 8.95
N PHE A 98 -15.85 -1.17 8.10
CA PHE A 98 -15.30 0.19 7.97
C PHE A 98 -16.40 1.23 8.20
N ASN A 99 -17.12 1.09 9.32
CA ASN A 99 -18.19 1.97 9.76
C ASN A 99 -17.68 3.14 10.60
N GLU A 100 -18.61 3.98 11.09
CA GLU A 100 -18.25 5.14 11.91
C GLU A 100 -17.56 4.75 13.23
N GLU A 101 -18.02 3.68 13.89
CA GLU A 101 -17.43 3.20 15.14
C GLU A 101 -15.95 2.81 14.94
N ASN A 102 -15.64 2.02 13.90
CA ASN A 102 -14.28 1.61 13.59
C ASN A 102 -13.42 2.81 13.12
N TYR A 103 -14.00 3.80 12.45
CA TYR A 103 -13.30 5.05 12.14
C TYR A 103 -12.90 5.80 13.42
N GLN A 104 -13.77 5.87 14.42
CA GLN A 104 -13.46 6.49 15.71
C GLN A 104 -12.39 5.71 16.49
N ILE A 105 -12.41 4.38 16.44
CA ILE A 105 -11.35 3.52 17.01
C ILE A 105 -10.00 3.82 16.33
N LEU A 106 -9.98 3.91 15.00
CA LEU A 106 -8.78 4.28 14.25
C LEU A 106 -8.26 5.67 14.65
N GLN A 107 -9.14 6.66 14.75
CA GLN A 107 -8.76 8.01 15.19
C GLN A 107 -8.18 8.00 16.61
N ALA A 108 -8.80 7.27 17.53
CA ALA A 108 -8.36 7.17 18.92
C ALA A 108 -7.03 6.40 19.07
N SER A 109 -6.68 5.56 18.11
CA SER A 109 -5.42 4.78 18.14
C SER A 109 -4.16 5.64 18.01
N GLY A 110 -4.28 6.88 17.51
CA GLY A 110 -3.14 7.73 17.16
C GLY A 110 -2.33 7.25 15.95
N LYS A 111 -2.77 6.21 15.27
CA LYS A 111 -2.12 5.67 14.07
C LYS A 111 -2.55 6.44 12.83
N HIS A 112 -1.62 6.73 11.94
CA HIS A 112 -1.91 7.41 10.69
C HIS A 112 -2.09 6.42 9.54
N LEU A 113 -3.25 6.47 8.91
CA LEU A 113 -3.61 5.66 7.75
C LEU A 113 -3.48 6.48 6.48
N TYR A 114 -2.95 5.87 5.42
CA TYR A 114 -2.88 6.43 4.07
C TYR A 114 -3.43 5.42 3.07
N LEU A 115 -4.47 5.80 2.34
CA LEU A 115 -5.15 4.97 1.35
C LEU A 115 -4.92 5.58 -0.03
N THR A 116 -4.28 4.85 -0.92
CA THR A 116 -3.99 5.33 -2.28
C THR A 116 -5.18 5.10 -3.20
N THR A 117 -5.53 6.09 -3.98
CA THR A 117 -6.56 6.03 -5.02
C THR A 117 -6.11 6.80 -6.26
N THR A 118 -6.71 6.50 -7.41
CA THR A 118 -6.52 7.28 -8.64
C THR A 118 -7.82 8.00 -9.01
N CYS A 119 -7.76 9.31 -9.18
CA CYS A 119 -8.89 10.13 -9.66
C CYS A 119 -9.01 10.01 -11.18
N LEU A 120 -10.17 9.58 -11.70
CA LEU A 120 -10.35 9.43 -13.15
C LEU A 120 -10.42 10.75 -13.90
N GLN A 121 -10.92 11.84 -13.28
CA GLN A 121 -11.10 13.13 -13.92
C GLN A 121 -9.79 13.92 -14.04
N THR A 122 -8.89 13.79 -13.07
CA THR A 122 -7.61 14.52 -13.04
C THR A 122 -6.42 13.65 -13.43
N SER A 123 -6.61 12.31 -13.46
CA SER A 123 -5.54 11.33 -13.65
C SER A 123 -4.48 11.35 -12.54
N GLU A 124 -4.77 11.99 -11.40
CA GLU A 124 -3.83 12.14 -10.30
C GLU A 124 -3.94 11.00 -9.29
N LEU A 125 -2.82 10.72 -8.62
CA LEU A 125 -2.79 9.94 -7.39
C LEU A 125 -3.39 10.79 -6.27
N VAL A 126 -4.42 10.27 -5.60
CA VAL A 126 -5.07 10.93 -4.46
C VAL A 126 -5.00 10.01 -3.26
N VAL A 127 -4.41 10.50 -2.18
CA VAL A 127 -4.21 9.76 -0.93
C VAL A 127 -5.18 10.26 0.12
N PHE A 128 -6.04 9.39 0.59
CA PHE A 128 -6.94 9.68 1.70
C PHE A 128 -6.30 9.26 3.02
N THR A 129 -6.34 10.15 4.03
CA THR A 129 -5.69 9.92 5.33
C THR A 129 -6.54 10.40 6.50
N ASN A 130 -6.39 9.74 7.65
CA ASN A 130 -6.92 10.22 8.93
C ASN A 130 -5.95 11.15 9.68
N ASN A 131 -4.74 11.36 9.15
CA ASN A 131 -3.80 12.33 9.71
C ASN A 131 -4.39 13.75 9.60
N PRO A 132 -4.56 14.49 10.70
CA PRO A 132 -5.13 15.84 10.67
C PRO A 132 -4.19 16.89 10.08
N ALA A 133 -2.87 16.59 10.02
CA ALA A 133 -1.85 17.49 9.50
C ALA A 133 -0.87 16.70 8.60
N PRO A 134 -1.34 16.18 7.46
CA PRO A 134 -0.48 15.41 6.57
C PRO A 134 0.52 16.31 5.86
N THR A 135 1.70 15.78 5.57
CA THR A 135 2.70 16.49 4.76
C THR A 135 2.17 16.63 3.33
N ALA A 136 2.23 17.84 2.79
CA ALA A 136 1.91 18.08 1.39
C ALA A 136 2.97 17.43 0.49
N SER A 137 2.55 16.87 -0.63
CA SER A 137 3.44 16.28 -1.62
C SER A 137 3.30 16.97 -2.98
N GLN A 138 4.37 16.96 -3.76
CA GLN A 138 4.34 17.38 -5.18
C GLN A 138 3.96 16.23 -6.12
N HIS A 139 3.90 15.00 -5.60
CA HIS A 139 3.71 13.77 -6.38
C HIS A 139 2.29 13.23 -6.30
N TYR A 140 1.51 13.66 -5.29
CA TYR A 140 0.13 13.22 -5.08
C TYR A 140 -0.67 14.26 -4.30
N GLU A 141 -1.98 14.27 -4.50
CA GLU A 141 -2.90 15.06 -3.69
C GLU A 141 -3.23 14.32 -2.38
N VAL A 142 -3.26 15.05 -1.26
CA VAL A 142 -3.64 14.48 0.04
C VAL A 142 -4.99 15.04 0.45
N ARG A 143 -5.91 14.15 0.87
CA ARG A 143 -7.24 14.50 1.38
C ARG A 143 -7.50 13.86 2.74
N THR A 144 -7.88 14.69 3.71
CA THR A 144 -8.20 14.21 5.05
C THR A 144 -9.60 13.60 5.09
N LEU A 145 -9.71 12.44 5.71
CA LEU A 145 -10.97 11.76 5.98
C LEU A 145 -11.77 12.56 7.06
N VAL A 146 -13.07 12.72 6.83
CA VAL A 146 -13.91 13.56 7.70
C VAL A 146 -14.87 12.74 8.60
N ASN A 147 -15.21 11.51 8.22
CA ASN A 147 -16.10 10.61 8.95
C ASN A 147 -16.03 9.19 8.43
N GLY A 148 -16.75 8.25 9.03
CA GLY A 148 -16.77 6.85 8.63
C GLY A 148 -17.36 6.59 7.24
N ASP A 149 -18.29 7.42 6.74
CA ASP A 149 -18.80 7.32 5.37
C ASP A 149 -17.70 7.65 4.33
N HIS A 150 -16.95 8.72 4.59
CA HIS A 150 -15.82 9.11 3.75
C HIS A 150 -14.71 8.05 3.80
N PHE A 151 -14.40 7.53 5.01
CA PHE A 151 -13.44 6.46 5.24
C PHE A 151 -13.76 5.19 4.44
N ARG A 152 -14.99 4.63 4.60
CA ARG A 152 -15.36 3.40 3.87
C ARG A 152 -15.37 3.58 2.36
N LYS A 153 -15.76 4.77 1.85
CA LYS A 153 -15.69 5.08 0.42
C LYS A 153 -14.26 5.13 -0.11
N ALA A 154 -13.33 5.69 0.67
CA ALA A 154 -11.91 5.72 0.32
C ALA A 154 -11.32 4.30 0.30
N VAL A 155 -11.64 3.46 1.30
CA VAL A 155 -11.25 2.03 1.33
C VAL A 155 -11.79 1.30 0.10
N MET A 156 -13.10 1.48 -0.21
CA MET A 156 -13.71 0.84 -1.38
C MET A 156 -13.07 1.32 -2.69
N ALA A 157 -12.85 2.63 -2.84
CA ALA A 157 -12.24 3.19 -4.05
C ALA A 157 -10.86 2.61 -4.32
N SER A 158 -10.03 2.54 -3.28
CA SER A 158 -8.70 1.92 -3.38
C SER A 158 -8.76 0.43 -3.77
N ALA A 159 -9.80 -0.29 -3.38
CA ALA A 159 -9.97 -1.70 -3.72
C ALA A 159 -10.67 -1.94 -5.08
N CYS A 160 -11.17 -0.89 -5.75
CA CYS A 160 -11.90 -0.99 -7.01
C CYS A 160 -10.97 -0.97 -8.22
N GLN A 161 -10.58 -2.16 -8.69
CA GLN A 161 -9.78 -2.29 -9.92
C GLN A 161 -10.55 -1.69 -11.11
N PRO A 162 -9.96 -0.70 -11.84
CA PRO A 162 -10.66 0.00 -12.92
C PRO A 162 -11.10 -0.97 -14.01
N VAL A 163 -12.25 -0.67 -14.63
CA VAL A 163 -12.96 -1.48 -15.62
C VAL A 163 -13.65 -2.70 -15.01
N PHE A 164 -12.99 -3.43 -14.11
CA PHE A 164 -13.55 -4.64 -13.49
C PHE A 164 -14.53 -4.35 -12.37
N MET A 165 -14.29 -3.29 -11.60
CA MET A 165 -15.14 -2.86 -10.48
C MET A 165 -15.56 -1.39 -10.66
N PRO A 166 -16.73 -0.97 -10.10
CA PRO A 166 -17.24 0.38 -10.31
C PRO A 166 -16.38 1.44 -9.65
N PRO A 167 -16.17 2.60 -10.30
CA PRO A 167 -15.49 3.73 -9.67
C PRO A 167 -16.37 4.34 -8.57
N ILE A 168 -15.75 4.84 -7.51
CA ILE A 168 -16.43 5.35 -6.32
C ILE A 168 -16.34 6.88 -6.25
N LYS A 169 -17.47 7.55 -5.99
CA LYS A 169 -17.52 8.97 -5.67
C LYS A 169 -17.20 9.19 -4.19
N VAL A 170 -15.93 9.17 -3.84
CA VAL A 170 -15.47 9.23 -2.45
C VAL A 170 -15.98 10.49 -1.77
N ASN A 171 -15.85 11.63 -2.42
CA ASN A 171 -16.17 12.96 -1.87
C ASN A 171 -17.67 13.31 -1.92
N LEU A 172 -18.52 12.40 -2.41
CA LEU A 172 -19.96 12.64 -2.45
C LEU A 172 -20.51 12.80 -1.03
N LYS A 173 -21.19 13.94 -0.77
CA LYS A 173 -21.70 14.36 0.54
C LYS A 173 -20.62 14.82 1.54
N VAL A 174 -19.38 15.08 1.11
CA VAL A 174 -18.39 15.75 1.94
C VAL A 174 -18.68 17.24 1.95
N PRO A 175 -18.88 17.89 3.12
CA PRO A 175 -19.17 19.31 3.20
C PRO A 175 -18.04 20.17 2.63
N GLY A 176 -18.37 21.16 1.80
CA GLY A 176 -17.41 22.09 1.21
C GLY A 176 -16.58 21.53 0.04
N GLU A 177 -16.83 20.30 -0.39
CA GLU A 177 -16.11 19.70 -1.51
C GLU A 177 -16.50 20.36 -2.85
N ALA A 178 -15.52 20.86 -3.58
CA ALA A 178 -15.71 21.53 -4.87
C ALA A 178 -16.13 20.55 -5.98
N HIS A 179 -15.65 19.31 -5.92
CA HIS A 179 -15.85 18.29 -6.95
C HIS A 179 -16.43 16.98 -6.38
N PRO A 180 -17.65 16.99 -5.79
CA PRO A 180 -18.22 15.83 -5.11
C PRO A 180 -18.49 14.64 -6.05
N ASN A 181 -18.53 14.87 -7.36
CA ASN A 181 -18.81 13.84 -8.37
C ASN A 181 -17.57 13.21 -8.98
N TYR A 182 -16.37 13.61 -8.57
CA TYR A 182 -15.14 12.96 -9.01
C TYR A 182 -15.16 11.48 -8.62
N GLN A 183 -14.63 10.64 -9.51
CA GLN A 183 -14.65 9.20 -9.41
C GLN A 183 -13.25 8.68 -9.16
N PHE A 184 -13.13 7.81 -8.19
CA PHE A 184 -11.87 7.24 -7.75
C PHE A 184 -11.86 5.73 -7.96
N VAL A 185 -10.72 5.20 -8.36
CA VAL A 185 -10.43 3.79 -8.58
C VAL A 185 -9.17 3.39 -7.83
N ASP A 186 -8.79 2.12 -7.95
CA ASP A 186 -7.61 1.53 -7.33
C ASP A 186 -6.35 2.40 -7.52
N GLY A 187 -5.63 2.59 -6.42
CA GLY A 187 -4.37 3.35 -6.41
C GLY A 187 -3.25 2.67 -7.19
N GLY A 188 -3.29 1.34 -7.35
CA GLY A 188 -2.28 0.54 -8.02
C GLY A 188 -2.04 0.92 -9.49
N VAL A 189 -2.92 1.72 -10.08
CA VAL A 189 -2.70 2.33 -11.40
C VAL A 189 -1.55 3.35 -11.38
N ARG A 190 -1.32 4.01 -10.26
CA ARG A 190 -0.34 5.10 -10.10
C ARG A 190 0.70 4.83 -9.02
N GLU A 191 0.35 4.08 -8.00
CA GLU A 191 1.17 3.78 -6.83
C GLU A 191 0.85 2.38 -6.31
N TYR A 192 1.77 1.45 -6.45
CA TYR A 192 1.55 0.05 -6.06
C TYR A 192 1.89 -0.23 -4.60
N ALA A 193 3.02 0.29 -4.14
CA ALA A 193 3.54 0.02 -2.80
C ALA A 193 3.26 1.13 -1.79
N GLY A 194 3.16 2.40 -2.22
CA GLY A 194 2.87 3.51 -1.31
C GLY A 194 4.02 3.91 -0.37
N ILE A 195 5.25 3.54 -0.69
CA ILE A 195 6.42 3.84 0.16
C ILE A 195 6.67 5.35 0.26
N GLN A 196 6.37 6.10 -0.80
CA GLN A 196 6.57 7.55 -0.82
C GLN A 196 5.79 8.25 0.30
N MET A 197 4.57 7.79 0.64
CA MET A 197 3.77 8.35 1.75
C MET A 197 4.49 8.19 3.10
N ALA A 198 5.15 7.06 3.30
CA ALA A 198 5.94 6.83 4.51
C ALA A 198 7.16 7.76 4.58
N ILE A 199 7.87 7.95 3.47
CA ILE A 199 9.04 8.85 3.38
C ILE A 199 8.63 10.30 3.63
N ASP A 200 7.55 10.77 2.99
CA ASP A 200 7.08 12.16 3.10
C ASP A 200 6.59 12.50 4.51
N ASN A 201 6.20 11.49 5.29
CA ASN A 201 5.75 11.66 6.67
C ASN A 201 6.82 11.21 7.71
N ASP A 202 8.10 11.21 7.33
CA ASP A 202 9.28 11.01 8.17
C ASP A 202 9.40 9.61 8.79
N ALA A 203 8.87 8.57 8.15
CA ALA A 203 9.20 7.20 8.52
C ALA A 203 10.65 6.89 8.15
N ILE A 204 11.39 6.28 9.06
CA ILE A 204 12.77 5.86 8.85
C ILE A 204 12.93 4.34 8.86
N GLU A 205 11.96 3.62 9.40
CA GLU A 205 11.84 2.16 9.29
C GLU A 205 10.54 1.85 8.53
N VAL A 206 10.65 1.22 7.37
CA VAL A 206 9.53 0.92 6.48
C VAL A 206 9.47 -0.59 6.23
N PHE A 207 8.40 -1.19 6.68
CA PHE A 207 8.07 -2.61 6.48
C PHE A 207 7.14 -2.69 5.28
N THR A 208 7.67 -3.11 4.13
CA THR A 208 6.91 -3.18 2.88
C THR A 208 6.54 -4.61 2.56
N ILE A 209 5.25 -4.88 2.45
CA ILE A 209 4.73 -6.18 2.05
C ILE A 209 4.26 -6.10 0.60
N LEU A 210 4.98 -6.78 -0.27
CA LEU A 210 4.74 -6.82 -1.71
C LEU A 210 4.06 -8.14 -2.07
N LEU A 211 2.98 -8.06 -2.83
CA LEU A 211 2.16 -9.22 -3.19
C LEU A 211 2.54 -9.84 -4.54
N SER A 212 3.61 -9.34 -5.14
CA SER A 212 4.21 -9.85 -6.38
C SER A 212 5.63 -10.35 -6.13
N THR A 213 6.06 -11.34 -6.91
CA THR A 213 7.46 -11.79 -6.90
C THR A 213 8.37 -10.72 -7.51
N GLY A 214 9.66 -10.73 -7.13
CA GLY A 214 10.68 -9.93 -7.82
C GLY A 214 11.13 -10.51 -9.16
N GLN A 215 10.65 -11.70 -9.51
CA GLN A 215 11.08 -12.46 -10.69
C GLN A 215 10.04 -12.35 -11.81
N LYS A 216 10.51 -12.26 -13.03
CA LYS A 216 9.64 -12.28 -14.21
C LYS A 216 8.94 -13.62 -14.30
N VAL A 217 7.62 -13.61 -14.32
CA VAL A 217 6.79 -14.80 -14.55
C VAL A 217 6.60 -14.95 -16.06
N LEU A 218 7.02 -16.07 -16.60
CA LEU A 218 6.76 -16.40 -17.99
C LEU A 218 5.41 -17.12 -18.09
N LEU A 219 4.51 -16.56 -18.87
CA LEU A 219 3.20 -17.15 -19.15
C LEU A 219 3.29 -17.82 -20.53
N ASP A 220 3.23 -19.15 -20.54
CA ASP A 220 3.12 -19.94 -21.78
C ASP A 220 1.62 -20.19 -22.09
N THR A 221 0.90 -19.10 -22.32
CA THR A 221 -0.55 -19.13 -22.54
C THR A 221 -0.94 -18.15 -23.64
N GLU A 222 -1.72 -18.61 -24.61
CA GLU A 222 -2.32 -17.75 -25.62
C GLU A 222 -3.54 -16.99 -25.04
N PHE A 223 -3.55 -15.67 -25.19
CA PHE A 223 -4.67 -14.81 -24.81
C PHE A 223 -5.70 -14.74 -25.94
N LYS A 224 -6.78 -15.55 -25.88
CA LYS A 224 -7.73 -15.73 -26.98
C LYS A 224 -8.90 -14.73 -27.00
N THR A 225 -9.15 -14.02 -25.89
CA THR A 225 -10.31 -13.14 -25.79
C THR A 225 -9.93 -11.80 -25.18
N ILE A 226 -10.78 -10.80 -25.39
CA ILE A 226 -10.51 -9.41 -24.99
C ILE A 226 -10.29 -9.24 -23.48
N PHE A 227 -11.01 -10.00 -22.63
CA PHE A 227 -10.90 -9.86 -21.18
C PHE A 227 -9.56 -10.30 -20.62
N PRO A 228 -9.03 -11.49 -20.93
CA PRO A 228 -7.69 -11.86 -20.52
C PRO A 228 -6.62 -10.89 -21.04
N ILE A 229 -6.77 -10.36 -22.27
CA ILE A 229 -5.85 -9.37 -22.84
C ILE A 229 -5.91 -8.08 -22.02
N LEU A 230 -7.10 -7.55 -21.74
CA LEU A 230 -7.28 -6.35 -20.92
C LEU A 230 -6.73 -6.52 -19.52
N GLN A 231 -7.02 -7.66 -18.87
CA GLN A 231 -6.50 -7.97 -17.54
C GLN A 231 -4.96 -8.00 -17.56
N GLN A 232 -4.37 -8.71 -18.51
CA GLN A 232 -2.91 -8.78 -18.63
C GLN A 232 -2.29 -7.41 -18.92
N THR A 233 -2.97 -6.57 -19.68
CA THR A 233 -2.50 -5.19 -19.94
C THR A 233 -2.47 -4.37 -18.64
N ILE A 234 -3.50 -4.47 -17.80
CA ILE A 234 -3.55 -3.80 -16.50
C ILE A 234 -2.47 -4.38 -15.57
N ASP A 235 -2.27 -5.68 -15.55
CA ASP A 235 -1.25 -6.35 -14.74
C ASP A 235 0.17 -5.88 -15.14
N ILE A 236 0.44 -5.69 -16.45
CA ILE A 236 1.72 -5.16 -16.96
C ILE A 236 1.94 -3.72 -16.45
N PHE A 237 0.95 -2.84 -16.55
CA PHE A 237 1.07 -1.46 -16.07
C PHE A 237 1.30 -1.42 -14.55
N THR A 238 0.56 -2.23 -13.79
CA THR A 238 0.72 -2.30 -12.34
C THR A 238 2.10 -2.85 -11.94
N GLU A 239 2.65 -3.81 -12.71
CA GLU A 239 3.99 -4.33 -12.46
C GLU A 239 5.08 -3.28 -12.72
N ASP A 240 4.93 -2.44 -13.75
CA ASP A 240 5.89 -1.36 -14.02
C ASP A 240 5.84 -0.28 -12.94
N VAL A 241 4.66 0.09 -12.45
CA VAL A 241 4.51 0.96 -11.26
C VAL A 241 5.21 0.35 -10.05
N ALA A 242 4.98 -0.94 -9.77
CA ALA A 242 5.59 -1.64 -8.65
C ALA A 242 7.13 -1.64 -8.68
N LYS A 243 7.73 -1.74 -9.86
CA LYS A 243 9.20 -1.67 -10.01
C LYS A 243 9.71 -0.27 -9.67
N ASN A 244 9.04 0.77 -10.16
CA ASN A 244 9.44 2.16 -9.93
C ASN A 244 9.34 2.53 -8.46
N ASP A 245 8.30 2.11 -7.76
CA ASP A 245 8.09 2.38 -6.32
C ASP A 245 9.22 1.83 -5.43
N LEU A 246 9.93 0.80 -5.89
CA LEU A 246 11.07 0.21 -5.16
C LEU A 246 12.42 0.84 -5.54
N ILE A 247 12.54 1.37 -6.76
CA ILE A 247 13.78 2.00 -7.23
C ILE A 247 14.02 3.31 -6.50
N VAL A 248 13.00 4.14 -6.35
CA VAL A 248 13.10 5.48 -5.75
C VAL A 248 13.66 5.45 -4.31
N PRO A 249 13.14 4.62 -3.38
CA PRO A 249 13.71 4.50 -2.04
C PRO A 249 15.16 4.00 -2.02
N GLY A 250 15.53 3.12 -2.96
CA GLY A 250 16.92 2.67 -3.14
C GLY A 250 17.84 3.84 -3.52
N GLN A 251 17.47 4.58 -4.56
CA GLN A 251 18.23 5.77 -5.02
C GLN A 251 18.31 6.84 -3.94
N TYR A 252 17.25 7.03 -3.17
CA TYR A 252 17.26 7.92 -2.01
C TYR A 252 18.37 7.55 -1.00
N ASN A 253 18.44 6.27 -0.61
CA ASN A 253 19.47 5.79 0.30
C ASN A 253 20.90 5.89 -0.30
N GLU A 254 21.05 5.59 -1.59
CA GLU A 254 22.34 5.73 -2.30
C GLU A 254 22.81 7.19 -2.32
N ALA A 255 21.90 8.14 -2.57
CA ALA A 255 22.22 9.56 -2.53
C ALA A 255 22.69 10.02 -1.14
N LEU A 256 21.99 9.61 -0.08
CA LEU A 256 22.40 9.91 1.30
C LEU A 256 23.76 9.29 1.65
N ALA A 257 23.98 8.05 1.26
CA ALA A 257 25.27 7.38 1.48
C ALA A 257 26.42 8.08 0.74
N TYR A 258 26.17 8.54 -0.49
CA TYR A 258 27.15 9.32 -1.27
C TYR A 258 27.47 10.66 -0.60
N ILE A 259 26.45 11.41 -0.15
CA ILE A 259 26.62 12.67 0.58
C ILE A 259 27.47 12.45 1.83
N ASP A 260 27.17 11.43 2.64
CA ASP A 260 27.94 11.09 3.84
C ASP A 260 29.41 10.73 3.51
N ALA A 261 29.63 9.95 2.45
CA ALA A 261 30.96 9.60 1.99
C ALA A 261 31.76 10.84 1.54
N VAL A 262 31.13 11.81 0.86
CA VAL A 262 31.77 13.08 0.46
C VAL A 262 32.10 13.91 1.69
N LYS A 263 31.19 14.10 2.64
CA LYS A 263 31.43 14.79 3.90
C LYS A 263 32.63 14.20 4.67
N LYS A 264 32.70 12.88 4.76
CA LYS A 264 33.84 12.16 5.39
C LYS A 264 35.17 12.41 4.67
N LYS A 265 35.20 12.46 3.33
CA LYS A 265 36.40 12.78 2.55
C LYS A 265 36.84 14.23 2.78
N MET A 266 35.90 15.18 2.80
CA MET A 266 36.21 16.59 3.07
C MET A 266 36.80 16.79 4.47
N LYS A 267 36.23 16.12 5.49
CA LYS A 267 36.76 16.13 6.86
C LYS A 267 38.20 15.56 6.93
N LYS A 268 38.45 14.45 6.20
CA LYS A 268 39.83 13.90 6.09
C LYS A 268 40.81 14.83 5.36
N ALA A 269 40.30 15.66 4.45
CA ALA A 269 41.11 16.68 3.77
C ALA A 269 41.35 17.97 4.60
N GLY A 270 40.91 17.99 5.87
CA GLY A 270 41.15 19.10 6.80
C GLY A 270 40.13 20.24 6.67
N ILE A 271 39.01 20.04 5.96
CA ILE A 271 37.96 21.08 5.88
C ILE A 271 37.16 21.05 7.20
N GLU A 272 36.96 22.23 7.78
CA GLU A 272 36.21 22.41 9.02
C GLU A 272 34.75 21.98 8.87
N GLU A 273 34.19 21.34 9.89
CA GLU A 273 32.83 20.78 9.90
C GLU A 273 31.75 21.83 9.64
N ALA A 274 31.96 23.05 10.18
CA ALA A 274 31.05 24.18 9.92
C ALA A 274 30.95 24.52 8.42
N LYS A 275 32.09 24.54 7.74
CA LYS A 275 32.17 24.81 6.30
C LYS A 275 31.61 23.65 5.45
N ILE A 276 31.83 22.39 5.88
CA ILE A 276 31.21 21.24 5.25
C ILE A 276 29.70 21.35 5.35
N ASN A 277 29.16 21.65 6.53
CA ASN A 277 27.73 21.78 6.73
C ASN A 277 27.12 22.92 5.90
N GLU A 278 27.85 24.02 5.71
CA GLU A 278 27.43 25.13 4.85
C GLU A 278 27.28 24.69 3.39
N TYR A 279 28.22 23.92 2.85
CA TYR A 279 28.13 23.39 1.46
C TYR A 279 26.97 22.43 1.24
N PHE A 280 26.49 21.77 2.29
CA PHE A 280 25.40 20.81 2.21
C PHE A 280 24.07 21.33 2.80
N LYS A 281 23.93 22.65 2.92
CA LYS A 281 22.66 23.27 3.32
C LYS A 281 21.59 23.13 2.25
N ALA A 282 20.33 23.02 2.68
CA ALA A 282 19.16 23.20 1.80
C ALA A 282 19.06 24.67 1.32
N GLY A 283 18.40 24.89 0.19
CA GLY A 283 18.21 26.19 -0.41
C GLY A 283 17.78 26.05 -1.87
N LYS A 284 17.62 27.16 -2.60
CA LYS A 284 17.12 27.15 -3.97
C LYS A 284 17.98 26.27 -4.91
N ASP A 285 19.30 26.23 -4.67
CA ASP A 285 20.28 25.40 -5.40
C ASP A 285 21.05 24.48 -4.42
N GLY A 286 20.48 24.22 -3.25
CA GLY A 286 21.11 23.48 -2.16
C GLY A 286 20.78 22.00 -2.14
N ASN A 287 21.21 21.35 -1.06
CA ASN A 287 21.04 19.91 -0.85
C ASN A 287 19.59 19.56 -0.48
N PRO A 288 18.82 18.85 -1.35
CA PRO A 288 17.46 18.44 -1.04
C PRO A 288 17.35 17.38 0.07
N PHE A 289 18.51 16.81 0.47
CA PHE A 289 18.60 15.77 1.50
C PHE A 289 19.10 16.31 2.84
N GLU A 290 19.14 17.64 3.05
CA GLU A 290 19.53 18.20 4.34
C GLU A 290 18.58 17.69 5.44
N ASN A 291 19.17 17.21 6.56
CA ASN A 291 18.46 16.62 7.70
C ASN A 291 17.64 15.35 7.39
N LYS A 292 17.76 14.79 6.20
CA LYS A 292 17.14 13.50 5.87
C LYS A 292 17.98 12.35 6.44
N LEU A 293 17.29 11.29 6.87
CA LEU A 293 17.89 10.08 7.43
C LEU A 293 17.79 8.92 6.43
N PRO A 294 18.77 8.00 6.40
CA PRO A 294 18.65 6.77 5.63
C PRO A 294 17.44 5.95 6.06
N LEU A 295 16.72 5.40 5.09
CA LEU A 295 15.60 4.50 5.31
C LEU A 295 16.10 3.09 5.61
N LYS A 296 15.56 2.47 6.65
CA LYS A 296 15.66 1.03 6.85
C LYS A 296 14.44 0.39 6.16
N LEU A 297 14.70 -0.28 5.06
CA LEU A 297 13.66 -0.93 4.25
C LEU A 297 13.66 -2.43 4.54
N TYR A 298 12.55 -2.94 5.06
CA TYR A 298 12.31 -4.35 5.29
C TYR A 298 11.25 -4.84 4.29
N ASN A 299 11.70 -5.51 3.21
CA ASN A 299 10.83 -5.93 2.13
C ASN A 299 10.44 -7.41 2.30
N PHE A 300 9.14 -7.66 2.46
CA PHE A 300 8.55 -8.99 2.52
C PHE A 300 7.89 -9.29 1.17
N ARG A 301 8.40 -10.29 0.49
CA ARG A 301 7.98 -10.64 -0.87
C ARG A 301 7.89 -12.16 -1.02
N PRO A 302 6.89 -12.69 -1.73
CA PRO A 302 6.82 -14.12 -1.95
C PRO A 302 7.96 -14.61 -2.86
N ASP A 303 8.54 -15.75 -2.52
CA ASP A 303 9.59 -16.42 -3.32
C ASP A 303 9.07 -16.93 -4.67
N LYS A 304 7.77 -17.28 -4.72
CA LYS A 304 7.09 -17.82 -5.90
C LYS A 304 5.79 -17.05 -6.15
N PRO A 305 5.30 -17.01 -7.40
CA PRO A 305 4.01 -16.41 -7.69
C PRO A 305 2.91 -16.93 -6.77
N LEU A 306 2.17 -16.04 -6.17
CA LEU A 306 0.95 -16.36 -5.42
C LEU A 306 -0.18 -16.63 -6.43
N GLY A 307 -1.11 -17.49 -6.09
CA GLY A 307 -2.31 -17.74 -6.90
C GLY A 307 -3.25 -16.53 -6.98
N GLY A 308 -4.54 -16.76 -6.89
CA GLY A 308 -5.58 -15.73 -6.88
C GLY A 308 -6.14 -15.39 -8.27
N GLY A 309 -5.72 -16.11 -9.31
CA GLY A 309 -6.19 -15.90 -10.68
C GLY A 309 -5.79 -14.53 -11.27
N PRO A 310 -6.31 -14.18 -12.46
CA PRO A 310 -6.04 -12.90 -13.10
C PRO A 310 -6.47 -11.73 -12.21
N GLY A 311 -5.59 -10.73 -12.05
CA GLY A 311 -5.84 -9.55 -11.21
C GLY A 311 -6.01 -9.83 -9.71
N GLY A 312 -5.80 -11.06 -9.25
CA GLY A 312 -6.06 -11.43 -7.85
C GLY A 312 -7.55 -11.49 -7.49
N LEU A 313 -8.44 -11.61 -8.46
CA LEU A 313 -9.91 -11.60 -8.26
C LEU A 313 -10.51 -12.99 -7.99
N SER A 314 -9.69 -14.04 -7.85
CA SER A 314 -10.12 -15.37 -7.44
C SER A 314 -9.82 -15.58 -5.94
N PHE A 315 -10.88 -15.77 -5.16
CA PHE A 315 -10.82 -15.98 -3.72
C PHE A 315 -11.19 -17.43 -3.43
N ASP A 316 -10.19 -18.25 -3.13
CA ASP A 316 -10.32 -19.65 -2.73
C ASP A 316 -9.70 -19.83 -1.34
N SER A 317 -10.48 -20.42 -0.42
CA SER A 317 -10.08 -20.54 0.98
C SER A 317 -8.78 -21.32 1.17
N ASP A 318 -8.60 -22.43 0.43
CA ASP A 318 -7.41 -23.26 0.61
C ASP A 318 -6.19 -22.63 -0.05
N GLU A 319 -6.37 -21.92 -1.16
CA GLU A 319 -5.31 -21.14 -1.79
C GLU A 319 -4.86 -19.99 -0.87
N MET A 320 -5.80 -19.25 -0.27
CA MET A 320 -5.49 -18.17 0.67
C MET A 320 -4.80 -18.66 1.95
N LYS A 321 -5.16 -19.84 2.47
CA LYS A 321 -4.42 -20.47 3.58
C LYS A 321 -2.98 -20.78 3.20
N ARG A 322 -2.74 -21.26 1.98
CA ARG A 322 -1.35 -21.47 1.47
C ARG A 322 -0.58 -20.16 1.35
N MET A 323 -1.23 -19.08 0.92
CA MET A 323 -0.61 -17.75 0.87
C MET A 323 -0.27 -17.21 2.27
N ILE A 324 -1.14 -17.40 3.27
CA ILE A 324 -0.85 -17.07 4.66
C ILE A 324 0.39 -17.83 5.14
N ALA A 325 0.46 -19.14 4.89
CA ALA A 325 1.61 -19.96 5.27
C ALA A 325 2.90 -19.49 4.56
N ALA A 326 2.82 -19.07 3.29
CA ALA A 326 3.95 -18.49 2.57
C ALA A 326 4.42 -17.17 3.21
N GLY A 327 3.50 -16.30 3.62
CA GLY A 327 3.81 -15.07 4.34
C GLY A 327 4.49 -15.32 5.70
N GLN A 328 3.98 -16.29 6.45
CA GLN A 328 4.60 -16.72 7.71
C GLN A 328 6.02 -17.26 7.49
N LYS A 329 6.25 -18.03 6.42
CA LYS A 329 7.58 -18.53 6.07
C LYS A 329 8.55 -17.38 5.80
N VAL A 330 8.18 -16.42 4.94
CA VAL A 330 9.03 -15.27 4.62
C VAL A 330 9.38 -14.46 5.87
N SER A 331 8.42 -14.30 6.79
CA SER A 331 8.68 -13.65 8.08
C SER A 331 9.62 -14.46 8.97
N ASN A 332 9.52 -15.79 8.99
CA ASN A 332 10.46 -16.65 9.71
C ASN A 332 11.88 -16.50 9.14
N ASP A 333 12.02 -16.51 7.81
CA ASP A 333 13.32 -16.36 7.15
C ASP A 333 13.94 -14.99 7.51
N PHE A 334 13.14 -13.92 7.53
CA PHE A 334 13.56 -12.60 8.00
C PHE A 334 14.01 -12.62 9.47
N ILE A 335 13.17 -13.15 10.38
CA ILE A 335 13.46 -13.22 11.82
C ILE A 335 14.76 -13.97 12.09
N THR A 336 14.99 -15.08 11.39
CA THR A 336 16.21 -15.88 11.55
C THR A 336 17.45 -15.24 10.94
N SER A 337 17.28 -14.27 10.03
CA SER A 337 18.39 -13.52 9.43
C SER A 337 18.89 -12.35 10.29
N LEU A 338 18.12 -11.95 11.30
CA LEU A 338 18.47 -10.84 12.19
C LEU A 338 19.55 -11.23 13.19
N SER A 339 20.56 -10.35 13.37
CA SER A 339 21.53 -10.48 14.43
C SER A 339 21.14 -9.67 15.67
N PRO A 340 21.62 -10.01 16.87
CA PRO A 340 21.38 -9.20 18.06
C PRO A 340 21.83 -7.75 17.86
N GLY A 341 20.90 -6.79 18.02
CA GLY A 341 21.15 -5.36 17.84
C GLY A 341 20.79 -4.80 16.46
N ASP A 342 20.41 -5.63 15.48
CA ASP A 342 19.95 -5.14 14.17
C ASP A 342 18.63 -4.37 14.28
N ILE A 343 17.84 -4.69 15.31
CA ILE A 343 16.53 -4.11 15.57
C ILE A 343 16.45 -3.52 16.97
N THR A 344 15.77 -2.37 17.07
CA THR A 344 15.62 -1.62 18.33
C THR A 344 14.29 -1.89 19.06
N TRP A 345 13.44 -2.75 18.49
CA TRP A 345 12.07 -3.05 18.92
C TRP A 345 11.84 -4.52 19.29
N ALA A 346 12.92 -5.31 19.41
CA ALA A 346 12.87 -6.70 19.85
C ALA A 346 12.71 -6.83 21.37
#